data_41ae0f6b73ce015620fa9a1f98b61cac
#
_entry.id   41ae0f6b73ce015620fa9a1f98b61cac
#
_cell.length_a   1.000
_cell.length_b   1.000
_cell.length_c   1.000
_cell.angle_alpha   90.00
_cell.angle_beta   90.00
_cell.angle_gamma   90.00
#
_symmetry.space_group_name_H-M   'P 1'
#
loop_
_entity.id
_entity.type
_entity.pdbx_description
1 polymer ?
#
loop_
_entity_poly.entity_id
_entity_poly.type
_entity_poly.pdbx_seq_one_letter_code
_entity_poly.pdbx_strand_id
1 'polypeptide(L)'
;MLILGIFAAERIVSMKYKYIIFAVGLLSSTIVKAQEATGTRITYDLSTEASVGSGDYTAYQLVTNRHHVLATRPNTAYLRGAINLEHALSKDFTLSGAVDAIASVHADHKTYLQQCYANLSYQNSFFFEVGSREEQPVLRNDLLSSGSFVKGTNAKPIPQIHFGTNDFWTVPYTKDWLQINFDFGYGKFMDSSYREDRYMEASDVNLMYTTGAFYHQKHLYFRTNPKKRIFVTAGIQHVAQFGGTNYNKEDDTTKKKPANLKAMWNVVLPLGDNNYYDDEALEDWIYGNHLGLMTIQLGWNINEQHQVQVYYDDIFEDGSGMRKSNGWDGLWGVEYKNSTTGRQYIRGAVMEFFQTTNQSGPLHWDGGDHPEPVRSQITDKVFGDDNYYNHMFYDSFAHYGMTPGNALITSPIYNKDGFTRYRDNRIKAWHLGINGEITDHLSYLVKGSYREGWGTYQIPLAEKHHSFDAMVQGLYKLGPWQFSAAYGLDKGNIYGDCSTFNIKIGYHGKIL
;
A
#
# COMPACT_ATOMS: atom_id res chain seq x y z
N MET A 1 -6.99 23.34 -15.55
CA MET A 1 -6.07 22.56 -16.39
C MET A 1 -5.55 21.29 -15.69
N LEU A 2 -5.20 21.30 -14.41
CA LEU A 2 -4.78 20.09 -13.68
C LEU A 2 -5.89 19.01 -13.56
N ILE A 3 -7.13 19.40 -13.37
CA ILE A 3 -8.29 18.49 -13.27
C ILE A 3 -8.57 17.76 -14.62
N LEU A 4 -8.27 18.38 -15.75
CA LEU A 4 -8.43 17.76 -17.09
C LEU A 4 -7.46 16.59 -17.34
N GLY A 5 -6.29 16.57 -16.70
CA GLY A 5 -5.32 15.46 -16.80
C GLY A 5 -5.81 14.18 -16.09
N ILE A 6 -6.52 14.31 -14.98
CA ILE A 6 -7.07 13.17 -14.21
C ILE A 6 -8.28 12.56 -14.95
N PHE A 7 -9.11 13.40 -15.60
CA PHE A 7 -10.22 12.92 -16.44
C PHE A 7 -9.74 12.26 -17.75
N ALA A 8 -8.57 12.63 -18.26
CA ALA A 8 -7.98 11.96 -19.42
C ALA A 8 -7.55 10.52 -19.09
N ALA A 9 -7.09 10.25 -17.88
CA ALA A 9 -6.71 8.92 -17.42
C ALA A 9 -7.91 7.95 -17.37
N GLU A 10 -9.10 8.41 -16.98
CA GLU A 10 -10.32 7.59 -16.95
C GLU A 10 -10.77 7.10 -18.34
N ARG A 11 -10.63 7.95 -19.36
CA ARG A 11 -10.89 7.56 -20.77
C ARG A 11 -9.83 6.61 -21.35
N ILE A 12 -8.59 6.68 -20.86
CA ILE A 12 -7.50 5.81 -21.34
C ILE A 12 -7.71 4.36 -20.84
N VAL A 13 -8.20 4.18 -19.60
CA VAL A 13 -8.46 2.85 -19.03
C VAL A 13 -9.73 2.20 -19.57
N SER A 14 -10.77 3.00 -19.92
CA SER A 14 -12.02 2.51 -20.53
C SER A 14 -11.92 2.23 -22.04
N MET A 15 -10.84 2.66 -22.69
CA MET A 15 -10.63 2.49 -24.12
C MET A 15 -10.11 1.08 -24.43
N LYS A 16 -10.99 0.27 -25.05
CA LYS A 16 -10.74 -1.08 -25.58
C LYS A 16 -9.37 -1.17 -26.26
N TYR A 17 -8.72 -2.31 -26.13
CA TYR A 17 -7.41 -2.76 -26.61
C TYR A 17 -6.72 -2.07 -27.82
N LYS A 18 -7.48 -1.36 -28.67
CA LYS A 18 -6.96 -0.61 -29.83
C LYS A 18 -5.94 0.47 -29.47
N TYR A 19 -5.99 1.02 -28.26
CA TYR A 19 -5.13 2.12 -27.83
C TYR A 19 -3.88 1.68 -27.08
N ILE A 20 -3.89 0.45 -26.53
CA ILE A 20 -2.65 -0.15 -26.01
C ILE A 20 -1.68 -0.40 -27.16
N ILE A 21 -2.18 -0.89 -28.30
CA ILE A 21 -1.40 -1.07 -29.53
C ILE A 21 -0.92 0.28 -30.08
N PHE A 22 -1.72 1.36 -29.96
CA PHE A 22 -1.36 2.69 -30.40
C PHE A 22 -0.32 3.35 -29.49
N ALA A 23 -0.40 3.17 -28.16
CA ALA A 23 0.59 3.64 -27.21
C ALA A 23 1.94 2.92 -27.39
N VAL A 24 1.91 1.60 -27.59
CA VAL A 24 3.10 0.80 -27.95
C VAL A 24 3.65 1.22 -29.32
N GLY A 25 2.78 1.54 -30.28
CA GLY A 25 3.17 2.04 -31.62
C GLY A 25 3.76 3.46 -31.60
N LEU A 26 3.26 4.35 -30.74
CA LEU A 26 3.83 5.69 -30.53
C LEU A 26 5.18 5.63 -29.80
N LEU A 27 5.31 4.75 -28.79
CA LEU A 27 6.58 4.45 -28.14
C LEU A 27 7.61 3.89 -29.14
N SER A 28 7.20 2.98 -30.03
CA SER A 28 8.12 2.43 -31.04
C SER A 28 8.58 3.49 -32.04
N SER A 29 7.74 4.45 -32.43
CA SER A 29 8.11 5.53 -33.36
C SER A 29 9.00 6.60 -32.72
N THR A 30 8.88 6.82 -31.39
CA THR A 30 9.79 7.69 -30.63
C THR A 30 11.12 7.00 -30.30
N ILE A 31 11.13 5.68 -30.13
CA ILE A 31 12.33 4.87 -29.94
C ILE A 31 13.26 4.97 -31.15
N VAL A 32 12.71 4.92 -32.38
CA VAL A 32 13.53 5.00 -33.61
C VAL A 32 14.19 6.38 -33.78
N LYS A 33 13.60 7.46 -33.25
CA LYS A 33 14.21 8.81 -33.27
C LYS A 33 15.17 9.06 -32.09
N ALA A 34 15.05 8.29 -30.99
CA ALA A 34 15.92 8.43 -29.82
C ALA A 34 17.30 7.77 -30.00
N GLN A 35 17.50 7.00 -31.07
CA GLN A 35 18.72 6.21 -31.32
C GLN A 35 19.98 7.08 -31.52
N GLU A 36 19.85 8.40 -31.70
CA GLU A 36 20.98 9.33 -31.83
C GLU A 36 21.21 10.24 -30.62
N ALA A 37 20.38 10.16 -29.57
CA ALA A 37 20.51 11.03 -28.41
C ALA A 37 21.47 10.42 -27.37
N THR A 38 22.64 11.01 -27.23
CA THR A 38 23.57 10.74 -26.12
C THR A 38 22.87 10.98 -24.80
N GLY A 39 22.81 9.96 -23.92
CA GLY A 39 22.19 10.05 -22.59
C GLY A 39 20.81 9.40 -22.46
N THR A 40 20.32 8.67 -23.47
CA THR A 40 19.10 7.87 -23.38
C THR A 40 19.41 6.42 -23.06
N ARG A 41 18.66 5.85 -22.14
CA ARG A 41 18.69 4.42 -21.79
C ARG A 41 17.28 3.85 -21.89
N ILE A 42 17.13 2.78 -22.67
CA ILE A 42 15.86 2.04 -22.77
C ILE A 42 16.12 0.59 -22.38
N THR A 43 15.36 0.13 -21.39
CA THR A 43 15.41 -1.26 -20.93
C THR A 43 14.04 -1.89 -21.00
N TYR A 44 13.99 -3.22 -21.00
CA TYR A 44 12.74 -3.96 -20.91
C TYR A 44 12.86 -5.10 -19.92
N ASP A 45 11.74 -5.40 -19.27
CA ASP A 45 11.59 -6.51 -18.35
C ASP A 45 10.48 -7.43 -18.85
N LEU A 46 10.77 -8.72 -18.93
CA LEU A 46 9.78 -9.76 -19.24
C LEU A 46 9.78 -10.75 -18.09
N SER A 47 8.61 -11.13 -17.62
CA SER A 47 8.51 -12.22 -16.64
C SER A 47 7.24 -13.01 -16.79
N THR A 48 7.31 -14.27 -16.43
CA THR A 48 6.16 -15.15 -16.26
C THR A 48 6.21 -15.80 -14.88
N GLU A 49 5.08 -15.94 -14.27
CA GLU A 49 4.96 -16.54 -12.95
C GLU A 49 3.72 -17.44 -12.94
N ALA A 50 3.84 -18.61 -12.34
CA ALA A 50 2.75 -19.55 -12.17
C ALA A 50 2.74 -20.10 -10.75
N SER A 51 1.56 -20.26 -10.20
CA SER A 51 1.33 -20.88 -8.89
C SER A 51 0.36 -22.04 -9.01
N VAL A 52 0.66 -23.12 -8.26
CA VAL A 52 -0.22 -24.27 -8.10
C VAL A 52 -0.36 -24.55 -6.61
N GLY A 53 -1.59 -24.67 -6.15
CA GLY A 53 -1.83 -24.82 -4.72
C GLY A 53 -3.15 -25.52 -4.40
N SER A 54 -3.31 -25.81 -3.12
CA SER A 54 -4.52 -26.33 -2.50
C SER A 54 -5.07 -25.33 -1.48
N GLY A 55 -6.36 -25.44 -1.19
CA GLY A 55 -7.11 -24.53 -0.35
C GLY A 55 -7.87 -23.48 -1.17
N ASP A 56 -8.52 -22.56 -0.48
CA ASP A 56 -9.38 -21.54 -1.10
C ASP A 56 -8.57 -20.38 -1.71
N TYR A 57 -7.35 -20.15 -1.20
CA TYR A 57 -6.50 -19.02 -1.59
C TYR A 57 -5.06 -19.48 -1.94
N THR A 58 -4.37 -18.66 -2.71
CA THR A 58 -2.91 -18.70 -2.81
C THR A 58 -2.33 -18.38 -1.42
N ALA A 59 -1.32 -19.14 -1.00
CA ALA A 59 -0.70 -18.92 0.31
C ALA A 59 -0.33 -17.46 0.53
N TYR A 60 -0.77 -16.91 1.65
CA TYR A 60 -0.87 -15.48 1.92
C TYR A 60 0.46 -14.71 1.74
N GLN A 61 1.56 -15.25 2.27
CA GLN A 61 2.87 -14.62 2.16
C GLN A 61 3.41 -14.53 0.72
N LEU A 62 2.89 -15.34 -0.21
CA LEU A 62 3.24 -15.26 -1.63
C LEU A 62 2.52 -14.11 -2.35
N VAL A 63 1.36 -13.66 -1.84
CA VAL A 63 0.54 -12.59 -2.44
C VAL A 63 0.88 -11.23 -1.85
N THR A 64 1.17 -11.17 -0.55
CA THR A 64 1.33 -9.91 0.19
C THR A 64 2.57 -9.12 -0.21
N ASN A 65 2.47 -7.79 -0.13
CA ASN A 65 3.55 -6.84 -0.40
C ASN A 65 4.18 -7.01 -1.80
N ARG A 66 3.33 -7.31 -2.80
CA ARG A 66 3.72 -7.50 -4.20
C ARG A 66 2.83 -6.70 -5.15
N HIS A 67 2.27 -5.59 -4.70
CA HIS A 67 1.41 -4.70 -5.49
C HIS A 67 0.24 -5.42 -6.18
N HIS A 68 -0.29 -6.49 -5.54
CA HIS A 68 -1.38 -7.33 -6.06
C HIS A 68 -1.11 -7.88 -7.48
N VAL A 69 0.14 -8.23 -7.77
CA VAL A 69 0.53 -8.83 -9.06
C VAL A 69 0.14 -10.31 -9.12
N LEU A 70 0.39 -11.05 -8.03
CA LEU A 70 -0.07 -12.44 -7.91
C LEU A 70 -1.49 -12.46 -7.36
N ALA A 71 -2.35 -13.25 -7.99
CA ALA A 71 -3.76 -13.35 -7.59
C ALA A 71 -3.94 -14.05 -6.24
N THR A 72 -5.02 -13.69 -5.56
CA THR A 72 -5.46 -14.36 -4.32
C THR A 72 -5.98 -15.76 -4.55
N ARG A 73 -6.44 -16.08 -5.77
CA ARG A 73 -6.96 -17.40 -6.15
C ARG A 73 -5.82 -18.38 -6.44
N PRO A 74 -5.92 -19.63 -6.00
CA PRO A 74 -4.92 -20.65 -6.33
C PRO A 74 -4.93 -21.01 -7.82
N ASN A 75 -3.84 -21.64 -8.28
CA ASN A 75 -3.68 -22.14 -9.66
C ASN A 75 -3.77 -21.03 -10.72
N THR A 76 -3.02 -19.96 -10.51
CA THR A 76 -2.95 -18.78 -11.37
C THR A 76 -1.63 -18.71 -12.13
N ALA A 77 -1.63 -18.00 -13.26
CA ALA A 77 -0.41 -17.65 -13.97
C ALA A 77 -0.53 -16.28 -14.62
N TYR A 78 0.60 -15.61 -14.81
CA TYR A 78 0.65 -14.35 -15.56
C TYR A 78 1.90 -14.21 -16.44
N LEU A 79 1.76 -13.38 -17.45
CA LEU A 79 2.85 -12.81 -18.24
C LEU A 79 2.90 -11.31 -17.94
N ARG A 80 4.08 -10.77 -17.63
CA ARG A 80 4.33 -9.34 -17.38
C ARG A 80 5.40 -8.84 -18.32
N GLY A 81 5.17 -7.67 -18.93
CA GLY A 81 6.12 -6.98 -19.80
C GLY A 81 6.18 -5.50 -19.49
N ALA A 82 7.39 -4.99 -19.28
CA ALA A 82 7.63 -3.57 -19.04
C ALA A 82 8.66 -3.01 -20.00
N ILE A 83 8.49 -1.73 -20.37
CA ILE A 83 9.49 -0.92 -21.07
C ILE A 83 9.77 0.28 -20.18
N ASN A 84 11.07 0.52 -19.90
CA ASN A 84 11.54 1.61 -19.07
C ASN A 84 12.39 2.55 -19.92
N LEU A 85 12.15 3.85 -19.76
CA LEU A 85 12.90 4.94 -20.38
C LEU A 85 13.59 5.76 -19.31
N GLU A 86 14.84 6.10 -19.54
CA GLU A 86 15.59 7.11 -18.79
C GLU A 86 16.34 7.99 -19.77
N HIS A 87 16.19 9.32 -19.66
CA HIS A 87 16.82 10.29 -20.55
C HIS A 87 17.33 11.49 -19.75
N ALA A 88 18.62 11.74 -19.85
CA ALA A 88 19.24 12.94 -19.28
C ALA A 88 18.90 14.15 -20.15
N LEU A 89 17.98 15.00 -19.69
CA LEU A 89 17.62 16.27 -20.36
C LEU A 89 18.74 17.31 -20.22
N SER A 90 19.44 17.27 -19.09
CA SER A 90 20.61 18.10 -18.79
C SER A 90 21.43 17.42 -17.70
N LYS A 91 22.53 18.07 -17.26
CA LYS A 91 23.32 17.59 -16.11
C LYS A 91 22.50 17.55 -14.78
N ASP A 92 21.45 18.33 -14.67
CA ASP A 92 20.64 18.48 -13.46
C ASP A 92 19.26 17.83 -13.57
N PHE A 93 18.76 17.58 -14.79
CA PHE A 93 17.43 17.04 -15.00
C PHE A 93 17.45 15.70 -15.74
N THR A 94 16.76 14.73 -15.19
CA THR A 94 16.53 13.40 -15.78
C THR A 94 15.04 13.16 -15.92
N LEU A 95 14.59 12.79 -17.13
CA LEU A 95 13.26 12.30 -17.40
C LEU A 95 13.29 10.77 -17.39
N SER A 96 12.41 10.15 -16.63
CA SER A 96 12.21 8.71 -16.64
C SER A 96 10.75 8.33 -16.71
N GLY A 97 10.45 7.12 -17.11
CA GLY A 97 9.09 6.61 -17.16
C GLY A 97 9.06 5.14 -17.51
N ALA A 98 7.89 4.53 -17.30
CA ALA A 98 7.67 3.15 -17.69
C ALA A 98 6.23 2.92 -18.12
N VAL A 99 6.06 1.90 -18.97
CA VAL A 99 4.79 1.23 -19.22
C VAL A 99 4.96 -0.24 -18.92
N ASP A 100 4.10 -0.78 -18.09
CA ASP A 100 4.18 -2.13 -17.57
C ASP A 100 2.78 -2.76 -17.59
N ALA A 101 2.63 -3.86 -18.28
CA ALA A 101 1.38 -4.55 -18.49
C ALA A 101 1.45 -6.01 -18.03
N ILE A 102 0.33 -6.49 -17.49
CA ILE A 102 0.15 -7.85 -17.04
C ILE A 102 -1.03 -8.49 -17.77
N ALA A 103 -0.85 -9.72 -18.23
CA ALA A 103 -1.91 -10.58 -18.71
C ALA A 103 -1.94 -11.85 -17.87
N SER A 104 -3.07 -12.15 -17.23
CA SER A 104 -3.22 -13.24 -16.27
C SER A 104 -4.33 -14.19 -16.68
N VAL A 105 -4.21 -15.44 -16.23
CA VAL A 105 -5.24 -16.48 -16.34
C VAL A 105 -5.59 -16.96 -14.93
N HIS A 106 -6.89 -17.22 -14.72
CA HIS A 106 -7.45 -17.67 -13.44
C HIS A 106 -7.07 -16.74 -12.29
N ALA A 107 -7.18 -15.43 -12.54
CA ALA A 107 -6.76 -14.37 -11.63
C ALA A 107 -7.90 -13.38 -11.34
N ASP A 108 -7.73 -12.55 -10.33
CA ASP A 108 -8.69 -11.51 -9.94
C ASP A 108 -8.88 -10.47 -11.05
N HIS A 109 -7.82 -10.22 -11.83
CA HIS A 109 -7.83 -9.34 -13.01
C HIS A 109 -7.14 -10.02 -14.20
N LYS A 110 -7.73 -9.95 -15.38
CA LYS A 110 -7.24 -10.68 -16.57
C LYS A 110 -6.09 -9.95 -17.27
N THR A 111 -6.31 -8.70 -17.67
CA THR A 111 -5.31 -7.89 -18.39
C THR A 111 -5.42 -6.44 -17.94
N TYR A 112 -4.29 -5.85 -17.54
CA TYR A 112 -4.26 -4.50 -17.02
C TYR A 112 -2.87 -3.87 -17.12
N LEU A 113 -2.83 -2.53 -17.03
CA LEU A 113 -1.59 -1.80 -16.79
C LEU A 113 -1.30 -1.81 -15.29
N GLN A 114 -0.13 -2.30 -14.94
CA GLN A 114 0.37 -2.30 -13.57
C GLN A 114 1.03 -0.97 -13.23
N GLN A 115 1.83 -0.47 -14.19
CA GLN A 115 2.48 0.82 -14.08
C GLN A 115 2.36 1.59 -15.41
N CYS A 116 2.16 2.88 -15.29
CA CYS A 116 2.29 3.82 -16.41
C CYS A 116 2.57 5.19 -15.81
N TYR A 117 3.82 5.66 -15.88
CA TYR A 117 4.21 6.91 -15.26
C TYR A 117 5.28 7.66 -16.07
N ALA A 118 5.37 8.96 -15.77
CA ALA A 118 6.47 9.83 -16.19
C ALA A 118 6.97 10.58 -14.95
N ASN A 119 8.29 10.61 -14.78
CA ASN A 119 8.98 11.21 -13.65
C ASN A 119 10.04 12.17 -14.14
N LEU A 120 10.06 13.39 -13.62
CA LEU A 120 11.11 14.37 -13.81
C LEU A 120 11.89 14.52 -12.51
N SER A 121 13.18 14.16 -12.53
CA SER A 121 14.07 14.25 -11.39
C SER A 121 15.03 15.43 -11.53
N TYR A 122 15.22 16.21 -10.46
CA TYR A 122 16.18 17.31 -10.36
C TYR A 122 17.33 16.92 -9.43
N GLN A 123 18.55 16.92 -9.97
CA GLN A 123 19.80 16.57 -9.27
C GLN A 123 19.71 15.23 -8.52
N ASN A 124 18.90 14.30 -9.00
CA ASN A 124 18.59 13.03 -8.37
C ASN A 124 18.09 13.15 -6.89
N SER A 125 17.74 14.36 -6.46
CA SER A 125 17.30 14.66 -5.10
C SER A 125 15.80 14.87 -5.01
N PHE A 126 15.22 15.57 -5.96
CA PHE A 126 13.80 15.91 -6.01
C PHE A 126 13.14 15.31 -7.25
N PHE A 127 11.87 15.00 -7.13
CA PHE A 127 11.09 14.49 -8.25
C PHE A 127 9.73 15.16 -8.38
N PHE A 128 9.21 15.13 -9.60
CA PHE A 128 7.82 15.36 -9.92
C PHE A 128 7.34 14.22 -10.80
N GLU A 129 6.30 13.50 -10.37
CA GLU A 129 5.82 12.30 -11.03
C GLU A 129 4.33 12.38 -11.32
N VAL A 130 3.93 11.84 -12.47
CA VAL A 130 2.54 11.70 -12.89
C VAL A 130 2.33 10.27 -13.36
N GLY A 131 1.34 9.60 -12.81
CA GLY A 131 0.95 8.27 -13.22
C GLY A 131 0.82 7.28 -12.10
N SER A 132 0.92 6.01 -12.44
CA SER A 132 0.83 4.87 -11.54
C SER A 132 2.15 4.12 -11.50
N ARG A 133 2.80 4.04 -10.35
CA ARG A 133 4.09 3.38 -10.13
C ARG A 133 4.09 2.50 -8.90
N GLU A 134 4.76 1.35 -8.98
CA GLU A 134 5.09 0.52 -7.83
C GLU A 134 6.13 1.26 -6.98
N GLU A 135 5.72 1.75 -5.83
CA GLU A 135 6.59 2.49 -4.91
C GLU A 135 6.97 1.60 -3.72
N GLN A 136 8.15 1.86 -3.16
CA GLN A 136 8.61 1.18 -1.96
C GLN A 136 8.45 2.07 -0.73
N PRO A 137 8.17 1.50 0.46
CA PRO A 137 8.07 2.26 1.68
C PRO A 137 9.43 2.88 2.05
N VAL A 138 9.47 4.19 2.35
CA VAL A 138 10.72 4.92 2.64
C VAL A 138 11.43 4.39 3.89
N LEU A 139 10.68 3.97 4.90
CA LEU A 139 11.21 3.63 6.22
C LEU A 139 11.10 2.15 6.57
N ARG A 140 10.65 1.30 5.66
CA ARG A 140 10.47 -0.14 5.90
C ARG A 140 11.30 -0.94 4.91
N ASN A 141 11.70 -2.12 5.34
CA ASN A 141 12.42 -3.04 4.46
C ASN A 141 11.47 -3.62 3.41
N ASP A 142 11.79 -3.43 2.14
CA ASP A 142 10.95 -3.80 0.99
C ASP A 142 10.64 -5.29 0.92
N LEU A 143 11.57 -6.13 1.36
CA LEU A 143 11.47 -7.59 1.24
C LEU A 143 10.95 -8.25 2.52
N LEU A 144 11.33 -7.69 3.69
CA LEU A 144 11.24 -8.38 4.96
C LEU A 144 10.14 -7.85 5.87
N SER A 145 9.75 -6.58 5.77
CA SER A 145 8.74 -5.96 6.62
C SER A 145 7.32 -6.40 6.25
N SER A 146 6.42 -6.39 7.19
CA SER A 146 4.97 -6.54 6.97
C SER A 146 4.34 -5.35 6.24
N GLY A 147 5.02 -4.20 6.22
CA GLY A 147 4.59 -2.98 5.54
C GLY A 147 4.18 -1.85 6.48
N SER A 148 3.84 -0.70 5.90
CA SER A 148 3.32 0.49 6.60
C SER A 148 1.80 0.39 6.79
N PHE A 149 1.27 0.89 7.90
CA PHE A 149 -0.17 1.00 8.12
C PHE A 149 -0.87 1.88 7.07
N VAL A 150 -0.21 2.93 6.60
CA VAL A 150 -0.81 3.97 5.77
C VAL A 150 -0.60 3.70 4.28
N LYS A 151 0.64 3.42 3.87
CA LYS A 151 1.03 3.20 2.49
C LYS A 151 2.06 2.08 2.42
N GLY A 152 1.59 0.91 2.04
CA GLY A 152 2.38 -0.30 1.80
C GLY A 152 2.46 -0.64 0.31
N THR A 153 2.95 -1.84 0.04
CA THR A 153 3.12 -2.42 -1.30
C THR A 153 2.13 -3.55 -1.59
N ASN A 154 1.03 -3.63 -0.82
CA ASN A 154 0.11 -4.75 -0.89
C ASN A 154 -0.92 -4.60 -2.02
N ALA A 155 -1.50 -3.41 -2.20
CA ALA A 155 -2.48 -3.13 -3.26
C ALA A 155 -1.81 -2.68 -4.57
N LYS A 156 -2.59 -2.70 -5.66
CA LYS A 156 -2.20 -2.06 -6.93
C LYS A 156 -1.87 -0.59 -6.71
N PRO A 157 -0.87 -0.04 -7.43
CA PRO A 157 -0.55 1.37 -7.35
C PRO A 157 -1.75 2.26 -7.69
N ILE A 158 -1.94 3.33 -6.92
CA ILE A 158 -2.95 4.34 -7.18
C ILE A 158 -2.35 5.41 -8.08
N PRO A 159 -2.94 5.70 -9.27
CA PRO A 159 -2.46 6.78 -10.13
C PRO A 159 -2.53 8.12 -9.41
N GLN A 160 -1.46 8.92 -9.53
CA GLN A 160 -1.33 10.19 -8.81
C GLN A 160 -0.46 11.20 -9.53
N ILE A 161 -0.53 12.43 -9.08
CA ILE A 161 0.41 13.51 -9.36
C ILE A 161 1.04 13.86 -8.02
N HIS A 162 2.33 13.67 -7.91
CA HIS A 162 3.03 13.94 -6.65
C HIS A 162 4.46 14.45 -6.87
N PHE A 163 5.01 15.03 -5.84
CA PHE A 163 6.37 15.53 -5.82
C PHE A 163 6.99 15.32 -4.44
N GLY A 164 8.30 15.18 -4.42
CA GLY A 164 9.01 14.90 -3.18
C GLY A 164 10.50 14.78 -3.35
N THR A 165 11.13 14.11 -2.41
CA THR A 165 12.57 13.77 -2.47
C THR A 165 12.73 12.28 -2.81
N ASN A 166 13.67 11.96 -3.71
CA ASN A 166 13.96 10.57 -4.09
C ASN A 166 14.51 9.74 -2.91
N ASP A 167 15.28 10.37 -2.04
CA ASP A 167 15.82 9.80 -0.79
C ASP A 167 15.93 10.93 0.24
N PHE A 168 16.51 10.67 1.38
CA PHE A 168 16.78 11.66 2.39
C PHE A 168 17.76 12.72 1.87
N TRP A 169 17.27 13.94 1.68
CA TRP A 169 18.05 15.08 1.25
C TRP A 169 18.71 15.79 2.44
N THR A 170 20.02 15.99 2.37
CA THR A 170 20.76 16.68 3.41
C THR A 170 20.47 18.18 3.34
N VAL A 171 19.96 18.73 4.43
CA VAL A 171 19.62 20.17 4.51
C VAL A 171 20.91 21.00 4.48
N PRO A 172 21.05 21.94 3.54
CA PRO A 172 22.22 22.80 3.45
C PRO A 172 22.50 23.55 4.77
N TYR A 173 23.77 23.83 5.01
CA TYR A 173 24.27 24.55 6.21
C TYR A 173 24.10 23.84 7.54
N THR A 174 23.58 22.61 7.59
CA THR A 174 23.44 21.82 8.84
C THR A 174 24.68 20.97 9.16
N LYS A 175 25.78 21.06 8.38
CA LYS A 175 26.98 20.24 8.53
C LYS A 175 26.66 18.74 8.51
N ASP A 176 25.77 18.32 7.62
CA ASP A 176 25.25 16.95 7.46
C ASP A 176 24.51 16.41 8.70
N TRP A 177 24.13 17.28 9.63
CA TRP A 177 23.44 16.85 10.84
C TRP A 177 21.98 16.50 10.58
N LEU A 178 21.30 17.23 9.69
CA LEU A 178 19.87 17.07 9.42
C LEU A 178 19.62 16.66 7.98
N GLN A 179 18.83 15.63 7.80
CA GLN A 179 18.28 15.19 6.53
C GLN A 179 16.76 15.19 6.59
N ILE A 180 16.11 15.47 5.47
CA ILE A 180 14.65 15.42 5.30
C ILE A 180 14.28 14.52 4.13
N ASN A 181 13.15 13.84 4.26
CA ASN A 181 12.47 13.17 3.16
C ASN A 181 11.00 13.57 3.20
N PHE A 182 10.44 13.96 2.07
CA PHE A 182 9.04 14.33 1.96
C PHE A 182 8.43 13.89 0.65
N ASP A 183 7.13 13.70 0.66
CA ASP A 183 6.28 13.46 -0.51
C ASP A 183 4.94 14.17 -0.29
N PHE A 184 4.35 14.67 -1.36
CA PHE A 184 3.04 15.29 -1.36
C PHE A 184 2.35 15.08 -2.69
N GLY A 185 1.13 14.55 -2.67
CA GLY A 185 0.42 14.25 -3.90
C GLY A 185 -1.07 14.04 -3.78
N TYR A 186 -1.69 14.01 -4.95
CA TYR A 186 -3.09 13.69 -5.14
C TYR A 186 -3.24 12.62 -6.22
N GLY A 187 -4.14 11.70 -5.98
CA GLY A 187 -4.46 10.60 -6.87
C GLY A 187 -5.96 10.32 -6.96
N LYS A 188 -6.28 9.22 -7.60
CA LYS A 188 -7.66 8.77 -7.73
C LYS A 188 -7.73 7.24 -7.67
N PHE A 189 -8.66 6.72 -6.90
CA PHE A 189 -8.98 5.30 -6.91
C PHE A 189 -9.61 4.92 -8.25
N MET A 190 -9.06 3.90 -8.90
CA MET A 190 -9.47 3.48 -10.25
C MET A 190 -10.32 2.20 -10.23
N ASP A 191 -10.83 1.82 -9.08
CA ASP A 191 -11.54 0.58 -8.80
C ASP A 191 -13.08 0.72 -8.78
N SER A 192 -13.63 1.79 -9.34
CA SER A 192 -15.09 2.07 -9.33
C SER A 192 -15.92 0.89 -9.87
N SER A 193 -15.57 0.34 -11.03
CA SER A 193 -16.29 -0.81 -11.60
C SER A 193 -16.15 -2.07 -10.74
N TYR A 194 -14.96 -2.29 -10.14
CA TYR A 194 -14.77 -3.41 -9.21
C TYR A 194 -15.67 -3.29 -7.99
N ARG A 195 -15.80 -2.09 -7.40
CA ARG A 195 -16.66 -1.85 -6.24
C ARG A 195 -18.14 -2.05 -6.57
N GLU A 196 -18.58 -1.53 -7.73
CA GLU A 196 -19.94 -1.71 -8.22
C GLU A 196 -20.24 -3.18 -8.49
N ASP A 197 -19.36 -3.90 -9.20
CA ASP A 197 -19.52 -5.34 -9.49
C ASP A 197 -19.61 -6.15 -8.19
N ARG A 198 -18.73 -5.90 -7.22
CA ARG A 198 -18.75 -6.60 -5.92
C ARG A 198 -20.00 -6.30 -5.11
N TYR A 199 -20.48 -5.04 -5.13
CA TYR A 199 -21.73 -4.67 -4.51
C TYR A 199 -22.91 -5.42 -5.14
N MET A 200 -22.97 -5.49 -6.47
CA MET A 200 -24.07 -6.17 -7.19
C MET A 200 -24.02 -7.69 -6.99
N GLU A 201 -22.83 -8.31 -6.97
CA GLU A 201 -22.64 -9.75 -6.74
C GLU A 201 -23.05 -10.17 -5.32
N ALA A 202 -22.90 -9.32 -4.33
CA ALA A 202 -23.12 -9.60 -2.91
C ALA A 202 -24.01 -8.54 -2.23
N SER A 203 -25.11 -8.17 -2.87
CA SER A 203 -25.99 -7.10 -2.43
C SER A 203 -26.85 -7.44 -1.19
N ASP A 204 -26.81 -8.68 -0.75
CA ASP A 204 -27.41 -9.15 0.51
C ASP A 204 -26.56 -8.80 1.74
N VAL A 205 -25.25 -8.65 1.57
CA VAL A 205 -24.31 -8.30 2.65
C VAL A 205 -23.73 -6.89 2.51
N ASN A 206 -23.71 -6.32 1.31
CA ASN A 206 -23.24 -4.96 1.06
C ASN A 206 -24.41 -3.98 0.98
N LEU A 207 -24.41 -2.98 1.84
CA LEU A 207 -25.46 -1.95 1.89
C LEU A 207 -25.12 -0.73 1.05
N MET A 208 -23.83 -0.49 0.81
CA MET A 208 -23.33 0.68 0.08
C MET A 208 -22.07 0.40 -0.71
N TYR A 209 -21.76 1.31 -1.62
CA TYR A 209 -20.44 1.40 -2.27
C TYR A 209 -20.14 2.83 -2.71
N THR A 210 -18.87 3.19 -2.81
CA THR A 210 -18.44 4.52 -3.24
C THR A 210 -17.56 4.43 -4.47
N THR A 211 -17.87 5.23 -5.48
CA THR A 211 -17.13 5.32 -6.73
C THR A 211 -16.47 6.68 -6.90
N GLY A 212 -15.39 6.73 -7.69
CA GLY A 212 -14.74 7.98 -8.07
C GLY A 212 -14.08 8.74 -6.92
N ALA A 213 -13.77 8.07 -5.81
CA ALA A 213 -13.03 8.66 -4.70
C ALA A 213 -11.64 9.10 -5.14
N PHE A 214 -11.21 10.25 -4.63
CA PHE A 214 -9.87 10.77 -4.79
C PHE A 214 -8.98 10.32 -3.63
N TYR A 215 -7.67 10.39 -3.86
CA TYR A 215 -6.61 10.04 -2.93
C TYR A 215 -5.72 11.24 -2.66
N HIS A 216 -5.34 11.44 -1.42
CA HIS A 216 -4.28 12.36 -1.02
C HIS A 216 -3.22 11.60 -0.24
N GLN A 217 -1.95 11.94 -0.47
CA GLN A 217 -0.85 11.44 0.36
C GLN A 217 0.13 12.56 0.70
N LYS A 218 0.74 12.44 1.86
CA LYS A 218 1.90 13.22 2.26
C LYS A 218 2.70 12.49 3.32
N HIS A 219 4.01 12.74 3.33
CA HIS A 219 4.84 12.44 4.48
C HIS A 219 5.93 13.50 4.65
N LEU A 220 6.42 13.59 5.85
CA LEU A 220 7.59 14.39 6.20
C LEU A 220 8.38 13.67 7.28
N TYR A 221 9.60 13.29 6.94
CA TYR A 221 10.54 12.63 7.82
C TYR A 221 11.79 13.45 8.01
N PHE A 222 12.27 13.49 9.24
CA PHE A 222 13.54 14.07 9.65
C PHE A 222 14.48 12.97 10.11
N ARG A 223 15.73 13.02 9.69
CA ARG A 223 16.75 12.06 10.09
C ARG A 223 18.03 12.79 10.48
N THR A 224 18.61 12.41 11.60
CA THR A 224 19.97 12.83 11.95
C THR A 224 20.98 12.07 11.10
N ASN A 225 22.24 12.48 11.07
CA ASN A 225 23.28 11.89 10.20
C ASN A 225 23.38 10.36 10.39
N PRO A 226 22.97 9.53 9.39
CA PRO A 226 22.96 8.06 9.51
C PRO A 226 24.35 7.42 9.51
N LYS A 227 25.43 8.19 9.24
CA LYS A 227 26.81 7.72 9.35
C LYS A 227 27.33 7.75 10.79
N LYS A 228 26.63 8.39 11.70
CA LYS A 228 26.99 8.38 13.13
C LYS A 228 26.66 7.05 13.76
N ARG A 229 27.33 6.74 14.88
CA ARG A 229 27.09 5.49 15.61
C ARG A 229 25.64 5.30 16.02
N ILE A 230 24.98 6.39 16.39
CA ILE A 230 23.54 6.44 16.69
C ILE A 230 22.94 7.55 15.85
N PHE A 231 21.78 7.27 15.26
CA PHE A 231 20.98 8.26 14.55
C PHE A 231 19.48 8.02 14.83
N VAL A 232 18.70 9.06 14.65
CA VAL A 232 17.25 9.05 14.87
C VAL A 232 16.56 9.46 13.59
N THR A 233 15.47 8.78 13.27
CA THR A 233 14.51 9.21 12.24
C THR A 233 13.16 9.38 12.92
N ALA A 234 12.48 10.49 12.66
CA ALA A 234 11.13 10.73 13.15
C ALA A 234 10.32 11.50 12.13
N GLY A 235 9.00 11.35 12.14
CA GLY A 235 8.12 12.11 11.27
C GLY A 235 6.71 11.55 11.20
N ILE A 236 5.98 12.01 10.18
CA ILE A 236 4.57 11.71 10.00
C ILE A 236 4.31 11.27 8.55
N GLN A 237 3.43 10.30 8.38
CA GLN A 237 2.85 9.92 7.10
C GLN A 237 1.33 9.96 7.22
N HIS A 238 0.67 10.42 6.18
CA HIS A 238 -0.78 10.58 6.16
C HIS A 238 -1.32 10.37 4.76
N VAL A 239 -2.48 9.72 4.68
CA VAL A 239 -3.27 9.59 3.44
C VAL A 239 -4.74 9.91 3.73
N ALA A 240 -5.48 10.23 2.68
CA ALA A 240 -6.92 10.44 2.79
C ALA A 240 -7.66 10.00 1.52
N GLN A 241 -8.88 9.48 1.71
CA GLN A 241 -9.89 9.36 0.66
C GLN A 241 -10.80 10.59 0.74
N PHE A 242 -11.16 11.19 -0.41
CA PHE A 242 -12.06 12.34 -0.44
C PHE A 242 -12.86 12.41 -1.74
N GLY A 243 -13.91 13.25 -1.78
CA GLY A 243 -14.79 13.32 -2.96
C GLY A 243 -15.54 12.02 -3.19
N GLY A 244 -15.91 11.75 -4.42
CA GLY A 244 -16.61 10.52 -4.82
C GLY A 244 -18.13 10.59 -4.67
N THR A 245 -18.77 9.51 -5.08
CA THR A 245 -20.24 9.33 -5.01
C THR A 245 -20.52 8.02 -4.28
N ASN A 246 -21.24 8.12 -3.17
CA ASN A 246 -21.73 6.98 -2.39
C ASN A 246 -23.15 6.63 -2.83
N TYR A 247 -23.38 5.34 -3.00
CA TYR A 247 -24.68 4.74 -3.29
C TYR A 247 -25.05 3.86 -2.09
N ASN A 248 -26.12 4.19 -1.42
CA ASN A 248 -26.60 3.47 -0.24
C ASN A 248 -27.98 2.89 -0.52
N LYS A 249 -28.11 1.56 -0.39
CA LYS A 249 -29.34 0.82 -0.63
C LYS A 249 -30.32 0.91 0.55
N GLU A 250 -29.79 1.06 1.76
CA GLU A 250 -30.60 1.03 2.98
C GLU A 250 -31.60 2.19 3.02
N ASP A 251 -31.17 3.37 2.63
CA ASP A 251 -31.97 4.59 2.57
C ASP A 251 -32.30 5.04 1.14
N ASP A 252 -31.94 4.25 0.12
CA ASP A 252 -32.11 4.54 -1.31
C ASP A 252 -31.57 5.93 -1.70
N THR A 253 -30.39 6.28 -1.12
CA THR A 253 -29.78 7.58 -1.35
C THR A 253 -28.53 7.49 -2.21
N THR A 254 -28.28 8.59 -2.93
CA THR A 254 -27.02 8.81 -3.66
C THR A 254 -26.44 10.14 -3.18
N LYS A 255 -25.32 10.06 -2.45
CA LYS A 255 -24.65 11.22 -1.88
C LYS A 255 -23.32 11.47 -2.60
N LYS A 256 -23.05 12.72 -2.96
CA LYS A 256 -21.82 13.12 -3.63
C LYS A 256 -21.06 14.12 -2.77
N LYS A 257 -19.82 13.78 -2.43
CA LYS A 257 -18.87 14.70 -1.77
C LYS A 257 -18.09 15.50 -2.79
N PRO A 258 -17.83 16.81 -2.56
CA PRO A 258 -17.09 17.65 -3.49
C PRO A 258 -15.61 17.23 -3.58
N ALA A 259 -14.98 17.50 -4.75
CA ALA A 259 -13.55 17.32 -4.97
C ALA A 259 -12.93 18.60 -5.56
N ASN A 260 -13.38 19.75 -5.10
CA ASN A 260 -12.87 21.06 -5.49
C ASN A 260 -11.60 21.46 -4.72
N LEU A 261 -11.02 22.60 -5.00
CA LEU A 261 -9.79 23.07 -4.36
C LEU A 261 -9.93 23.21 -2.83
N LYS A 262 -11.13 23.61 -2.32
CA LYS A 262 -11.38 23.67 -0.89
C LYS A 262 -11.33 22.28 -0.27
N ALA A 263 -11.97 21.29 -0.88
CA ALA A 263 -11.95 19.90 -0.45
C ALA A 263 -10.51 19.32 -0.47
N MET A 264 -9.73 19.61 -1.52
CA MET A 264 -8.32 19.23 -1.61
C MET A 264 -7.50 19.82 -0.46
N TRP A 265 -7.76 21.07 -0.08
CA TRP A 265 -7.07 21.71 1.05
C TRP A 265 -7.49 21.12 2.39
N ASN A 266 -8.78 20.82 2.57
CA ASN A 266 -9.31 20.26 3.83
C ASN A 266 -8.72 18.89 4.16
N VAL A 267 -8.37 18.06 3.15
CA VAL A 267 -7.70 16.77 3.40
C VAL A 267 -6.21 16.92 3.69
N VAL A 268 -5.59 18.05 3.34
CA VAL A 268 -4.19 18.33 3.71
C VAL A 268 -4.08 18.66 5.20
N LEU A 269 -4.98 19.52 5.67
CA LEU A 269 -5.10 19.85 7.08
C LEU A 269 -6.49 19.42 7.52
N PRO A 270 -6.62 18.26 8.18
CA PRO A 270 -7.91 17.72 8.60
C PRO A 270 -8.48 18.57 9.75
N LEU A 271 -8.89 19.78 9.39
CA LEU A 271 -9.59 20.71 10.26
C LEU A 271 -11.08 20.49 10.07
N GLY A 272 -11.82 20.38 11.16
CA GLY A 272 -13.28 20.30 11.11
C GLY A 272 -13.87 21.48 10.33
N ASP A 273 -14.76 21.22 9.41
CA ASP A 273 -15.48 22.25 8.67
C ASP A 273 -16.98 22.10 8.91
N ASN A 274 -17.55 22.97 9.72
CA ASN A 274 -18.98 23.02 10.06
C ASN A 274 -19.91 23.20 8.86
N ASN A 275 -19.42 23.44 7.65
CA ASN A 275 -20.22 23.67 6.45
C ASN A 275 -20.46 22.40 5.59
N TYR A 276 -19.94 21.24 6.00
CA TYR A 276 -20.19 19.97 5.30
C TYR A 276 -21.24 19.09 6.00
N TYR A 277 -21.83 19.61 7.07
CA TYR A 277 -22.80 18.91 7.92
C TYR A 277 -24.22 19.22 7.48
N ASP A 278 -24.66 18.67 6.37
CA ASP A 278 -26.08 18.71 6.03
C ASP A 278 -26.80 17.39 6.36
N ASP A 279 -26.11 16.45 6.99
CA ASP A 279 -26.70 15.17 7.37
C ASP A 279 -26.23 14.69 8.75
N GLU A 280 -27.17 14.19 9.50
CA GLU A 280 -27.21 13.75 10.88
C GLU A 280 -26.18 12.65 11.29
N ALA A 281 -25.21 12.33 10.46
CA ALA A 281 -24.16 11.35 10.79
C ALA A 281 -23.00 12.04 11.51
N LEU A 282 -22.85 11.78 12.77
CA LEU A 282 -21.85 12.28 13.71
C LEU A 282 -20.37 12.02 13.28
N GLU A 283 -20.12 11.23 12.24
CA GLU A 283 -18.78 10.88 11.78
C GLU A 283 -18.14 11.86 10.78
N ASP A 284 -18.88 12.86 10.28
CA ASP A 284 -18.40 13.81 9.28
C ASP A 284 -17.76 15.09 9.87
N TRP A 285 -17.24 15.04 11.10
CA TRP A 285 -16.56 16.18 11.72
C TRP A 285 -15.30 16.60 10.97
N ILE A 286 -14.70 15.67 10.20
CA ILE A 286 -13.53 15.91 9.37
C ILE A 286 -13.84 15.45 7.96
N TYR A 287 -13.63 16.34 6.98
CA TYR A 287 -13.88 16.03 5.58
C TYR A 287 -12.92 14.98 5.04
N GLY A 288 -13.43 13.80 4.67
CA GLY A 288 -12.68 12.68 4.11
C GLY A 288 -12.44 11.55 5.10
N ASN A 289 -11.90 10.44 4.61
CA ASN A 289 -11.43 9.31 5.42
C ASN A 289 -9.93 9.41 5.56
N HIS A 290 -9.42 9.56 6.76
CA HIS A 290 -8.03 9.83 7.05
C HIS A 290 -7.35 8.63 7.72
N LEU A 291 -6.11 8.36 7.31
CA LEU A 291 -5.23 7.39 7.94
C LEU A 291 -3.85 8.01 8.11
N GLY A 292 -3.24 7.82 9.25
CA GLY A 292 -1.92 8.36 9.50
C GLY A 292 -1.08 7.50 10.43
N LEU A 293 0.20 7.82 10.45
CA LEU A 293 1.12 7.32 11.46
C LEU A 293 2.15 8.39 11.83
N MET A 294 2.56 8.39 13.08
CA MET A 294 3.76 9.06 13.57
C MET A 294 4.83 8.00 13.82
N THR A 295 6.02 8.20 13.29
CA THR A 295 7.10 7.22 13.39
C THR A 295 8.28 7.77 14.19
N ILE A 296 8.90 6.89 14.96
CA ILE A 296 10.21 7.11 15.54
C ILE A 296 11.08 5.88 15.31
N GLN A 297 12.31 6.08 14.86
CA GLN A 297 13.30 5.03 14.65
C GLN A 297 14.60 5.42 15.32
N LEU A 298 15.22 4.48 16.00
CA LEU A 298 16.57 4.58 16.54
C LEU A 298 17.48 3.61 15.78
N GLY A 299 18.44 4.14 15.04
CA GLY A 299 19.45 3.38 14.33
C GLY A 299 20.76 3.34 15.10
N TRP A 300 21.37 2.16 15.14
CA TRP A 300 22.67 1.91 15.73
C TRP A 300 23.60 1.23 14.73
N ASN A 301 24.63 1.94 14.29
CA ASN A 301 25.74 1.35 13.51
C ASN A 301 26.68 0.65 14.48
N ILE A 302 26.61 -0.69 14.51
CA ILE A 302 27.56 -1.52 15.30
C ILE A 302 28.96 -1.30 14.77
N ASN A 303 29.09 -1.29 13.44
CA ASN A 303 30.26 -0.90 12.66
C ASN A 303 29.81 -0.39 11.27
N GLU A 304 30.73 -0.24 10.31
CA GLU A 304 30.42 0.27 8.97
C GLU A 304 29.51 -0.65 8.15
N GLN A 305 29.46 -1.94 8.45
CA GLN A 305 28.74 -2.95 7.69
C GLN A 305 27.47 -3.42 8.40
N HIS A 306 27.43 -3.36 9.72
CA HIS A 306 26.34 -3.93 10.53
C HIS A 306 25.55 -2.83 11.23
N GLN A 307 24.25 -2.81 10.98
CA GLN A 307 23.32 -1.85 11.54
C GLN A 307 22.12 -2.56 12.17
N VAL A 308 21.67 -2.06 13.29
CA VAL A 308 20.40 -2.43 13.92
C VAL A 308 19.51 -1.18 14.01
N GLN A 309 18.24 -1.33 13.70
CA GLN A 309 17.24 -0.28 13.88
C GLN A 309 16.09 -0.81 14.72
N VAL A 310 15.60 0.01 15.64
CA VAL A 310 14.36 -0.23 16.38
C VAL A 310 13.38 0.87 16.01
N TYR A 311 12.12 0.53 15.76
CA TYR A 311 11.13 1.50 15.34
C TYR A 311 9.76 1.25 15.97
N TYR A 312 9.01 2.33 16.07
CA TYR A 312 7.60 2.33 16.44
C TYR A 312 6.82 3.28 15.52
N ASP A 313 5.75 2.76 14.92
CA ASP A 313 4.76 3.54 14.20
C ASP A 313 3.50 3.64 15.06
N ASP A 314 3.20 4.83 15.49
CA ASP A 314 1.97 5.22 16.16
C ASP A 314 0.90 5.50 15.12
N ILE A 315 -0.10 4.66 15.02
CA ILE A 315 -1.16 4.75 13.98
C ILE A 315 -2.35 5.59 14.49
N PHE A 316 -3.04 6.27 13.57
CA PHE A 316 -4.23 7.07 13.88
C PHE A 316 -5.14 7.21 12.65
N GLU A 317 -6.43 7.42 12.89
CA GLU A 317 -7.41 7.85 11.87
C GLU A 317 -7.81 9.30 12.09
N ASP A 318 -7.83 9.76 13.33
CA ASP A 318 -8.22 11.11 13.73
C ASP A 318 -7.32 11.73 14.81
N GLY A 319 -7.76 12.86 15.36
CA GLY A 319 -7.06 13.58 16.43
C GLY A 319 -7.04 12.83 17.77
N SER A 320 -7.95 11.89 18.01
CA SER A 320 -7.96 11.09 19.24
C SER A 320 -6.81 10.07 19.22
N GLY A 321 -6.59 9.40 18.09
CA GLY A 321 -5.44 8.52 17.87
C GLY A 321 -4.12 9.27 17.99
N MET A 322 -3.99 10.47 17.40
CA MET A 322 -2.81 11.33 17.55
C MET A 322 -2.49 11.70 19.00
N ARG A 323 -3.49 11.72 19.89
CA ARG A 323 -3.35 11.97 21.34
C ARG A 323 -3.13 10.70 22.15
N LYS A 324 -2.86 9.57 21.49
CA LYS A 324 -2.65 8.29 22.16
C LYS A 324 -3.87 7.69 22.87
N SER A 325 -5.09 8.03 22.46
CA SER A 325 -6.30 7.41 23.00
C SER A 325 -6.43 5.94 22.58
N ASN A 326 -5.71 5.52 21.52
CA ASN A 326 -5.58 4.14 21.06
C ASN A 326 -4.48 3.34 21.82
N GLY A 327 -3.95 3.88 22.91
CA GLY A 327 -2.94 3.20 23.73
C GLY A 327 -1.66 2.89 22.98
N TRP A 328 -1.36 1.60 22.78
CA TRP A 328 -0.15 1.13 22.13
C TRP A 328 -0.41 0.48 20.76
N ASP A 329 -1.55 0.77 20.15
CA ASP A 329 -1.78 0.36 18.76
C ASP A 329 -0.68 0.91 17.88
N GLY A 330 -0.23 0.08 16.94
CA GLY A 330 0.88 0.45 16.07
C GLY A 330 1.77 -0.73 15.69
N LEU A 331 2.83 -0.41 14.96
CA LEU A 331 3.85 -1.35 14.51
C LEU A 331 5.14 -1.12 15.27
N TRP A 332 5.58 -2.14 15.99
CA TRP A 332 6.88 -2.21 16.66
C TRP A 332 7.81 -3.11 15.86
N GLY A 333 9.03 -2.71 15.63
CA GLY A 333 9.93 -3.54 14.87
C GLY A 333 11.39 -3.38 15.26
N VAL A 334 12.14 -4.44 14.95
CA VAL A 334 13.60 -4.47 14.97
C VAL A 334 14.08 -4.96 13.62
N GLU A 335 14.99 -4.24 13.02
CA GLU A 335 15.62 -4.60 11.75
C GLU A 335 17.14 -4.68 11.91
N TYR A 336 17.73 -5.74 11.38
CA TYR A 336 19.17 -5.91 11.21
C TYR A 336 19.52 -5.82 9.74
N LYS A 337 20.56 -5.03 9.40
CA LYS A 337 21.13 -4.89 8.06
C LYS A 337 22.62 -5.24 8.06
N ASN A 338 23.03 -6.02 7.08
CA ASN A 338 24.42 -6.35 6.82
C ASN A 338 24.80 -5.91 5.39
N SER A 339 25.60 -4.86 5.29
CA SER A 339 26.08 -4.29 4.01
C SER A 339 27.46 -4.79 3.60
N THR A 340 28.00 -5.80 4.29
CA THR A 340 29.29 -6.43 3.92
C THR A 340 29.28 -6.87 2.47
N THR A 341 30.32 -6.54 1.73
CA THR A 341 30.49 -6.95 0.34
C THR A 341 30.68 -8.46 0.21
N GLY A 342 30.23 -9.04 -0.91
CA GLY A 342 30.26 -10.47 -1.15
C GLY A 342 29.13 -11.22 -0.43
N ARG A 343 29.21 -12.55 -0.48
CA ARG A 343 28.16 -13.45 0.02
C ARG A 343 27.98 -13.33 1.54
N GLN A 344 26.74 -13.17 1.96
CA GLN A 344 26.36 -13.13 3.36
C GLN A 344 25.19 -14.08 3.59
N TYR A 345 25.33 -15.04 4.51
CA TYR A 345 24.24 -15.96 4.86
C TYR A 345 23.03 -15.25 5.49
N ILE A 346 23.26 -14.15 6.19
CA ILE A 346 22.21 -13.25 6.66
C ILE A 346 22.55 -11.85 6.17
N ARG A 347 21.78 -11.35 5.20
CA ARG A 347 21.86 -10.00 4.66
C ARG A 347 20.97 -9.05 5.45
N GLY A 348 19.81 -9.51 5.82
CA GLY A 348 18.82 -8.77 6.61
C GLY A 348 17.94 -9.68 7.42
N ALA A 349 17.44 -9.15 8.53
CA ALA A 349 16.41 -9.78 9.35
C ALA A 349 15.50 -8.70 9.94
N VAL A 350 14.20 -8.99 9.98
CA VAL A 350 13.17 -8.13 10.56
C VAL A 350 12.30 -8.97 11.50
N MET A 351 12.00 -8.41 12.66
CA MET A 351 10.98 -8.92 13.56
C MET A 351 10.04 -7.79 13.93
N GLU A 352 8.73 -7.99 13.73
CA GLU A 352 7.70 -7.00 13.98
C GLU A 352 6.59 -7.55 14.85
N PHE A 353 6.03 -6.67 15.67
CA PHE A 353 4.77 -6.87 16.39
C PHE A 353 3.81 -5.77 16.00
N PHE A 354 2.63 -6.14 15.53
CA PHE A 354 1.58 -5.22 15.09
C PHE A 354 0.33 -5.41 15.94
N GLN A 355 -0.22 -4.32 16.44
CA GLN A 355 -1.44 -4.32 17.24
C GLN A 355 -2.38 -3.22 16.78
N THR A 356 -3.69 -3.55 16.72
CA THR A 356 -4.79 -2.62 16.37
C THR A 356 -6.02 -2.87 17.24
N THR A 357 -5.82 -3.39 18.46
CA THR A 357 -6.93 -3.87 19.31
C THR A 357 -7.61 -2.78 20.12
N ASN A 358 -6.96 -1.62 20.32
CA ASN A 358 -7.53 -0.58 21.18
C ASN A 358 -8.40 0.40 20.41
N GLN A 359 -8.03 0.76 19.20
CA GLN A 359 -8.68 1.76 18.34
C GLN A 359 -9.16 2.97 19.16
N SER A 360 -9.01 4.17 18.69
CA SER A 360 -9.33 5.36 19.46
C SER A 360 -10.76 5.85 19.26
N GLY A 361 -11.10 6.88 19.97
CA GLY A 361 -12.41 7.50 19.92
C GLY A 361 -13.40 6.93 20.96
N PRO A 362 -14.25 7.78 21.54
CA PRO A 362 -15.43 7.29 22.21
C PRO A 362 -16.29 6.60 21.16
N LEU A 363 -16.90 5.48 21.46
CA LEU A 363 -18.13 5.13 20.77
C LEU A 363 -19.01 6.37 20.90
N HIS A 364 -19.44 6.97 19.76
CA HIS A 364 -20.35 8.10 19.71
C HIS A 364 -21.76 7.64 20.12
N TRP A 365 -21.83 6.98 21.24
CA TRP A 365 -23.07 6.71 21.91
C TRP A 365 -23.30 7.90 22.83
N ASP A 366 -23.65 9.01 22.23
CA ASP A 366 -24.33 10.02 22.99
C ASP A 366 -25.59 9.35 23.51
N GLY A 367 -25.68 9.19 24.81
CA GLY A 367 -26.86 8.64 25.43
C GLY A 367 -28.14 9.39 25.02
N GLY A 368 -28.05 10.52 24.27
CA GLY A 368 -29.13 11.25 23.66
C GLY A 368 -29.83 10.54 22.50
N ASP A 369 -29.09 9.77 21.72
CA ASP A 369 -29.54 9.29 20.41
C ASP A 369 -30.17 7.90 20.43
N HIS A 370 -30.09 7.19 21.55
CA HIS A 370 -30.70 5.88 21.69
C HIS A 370 -31.98 5.90 22.52
N PRO A 371 -33.08 5.24 22.06
CA PRO A 371 -34.30 5.11 22.84
C PRO A 371 -34.07 4.25 24.10
N GLU A 372 -34.76 4.57 25.15
CA GLU A 372 -34.82 3.71 26.33
C GLU A 372 -35.37 2.31 25.94
N PRO A 373 -34.89 1.19 26.46
CA PRO A 373 -34.01 1.09 27.65
C PRO A 373 -32.50 0.98 27.32
N VAL A 374 -32.07 1.08 26.07
CA VAL A 374 -30.68 0.93 25.66
C VAL A 374 -29.80 2.00 26.31
N ARG A 375 -30.28 3.22 26.33
CA ARG A 375 -29.65 4.39 26.95
C ARG A 375 -29.25 4.16 28.41
N SER A 376 -30.13 3.57 29.20
CA SER A 376 -29.92 3.34 30.64
C SER A 376 -28.92 2.22 30.93
N GLN A 377 -28.60 1.40 29.95
CA GLN A 377 -27.69 0.28 30.07
C GLN A 377 -26.24 0.65 29.73
N ILE A 378 -26.02 1.78 29.05
CA ILE A 378 -24.70 2.24 28.64
C ILE A 378 -24.16 3.15 29.75
N THR A 379 -23.46 2.57 30.69
CA THR A 379 -22.91 3.31 31.84
C THR A 379 -21.46 3.73 31.68
N ASP A 380 -20.71 3.11 30.75
CA ASP A 380 -19.27 3.33 30.57
C ASP A 380 -18.96 3.91 29.19
N LYS A 381 -17.99 4.80 29.13
CA LYS A 381 -17.39 5.24 27.88
C LYS A 381 -16.66 4.06 27.25
N VAL A 382 -17.21 3.52 26.19
CA VAL A 382 -16.54 2.49 25.40
C VAL A 382 -15.64 3.21 24.39
N PHE A 383 -14.35 2.94 24.46
CA PHE A 383 -13.37 3.40 23.48
C PHE A 383 -13.33 2.43 22.32
N GLY A 384 -13.03 2.91 21.11
CA GLY A 384 -12.83 2.07 19.95
C GLY A 384 -13.80 2.34 18.81
N ASP A 385 -14.25 3.56 18.67
CA ASP A 385 -15.11 4.00 17.58
C ASP A 385 -14.36 4.08 16.23
N ASP A 386 -13.06 4.35 16.26
CA ASP A 386 -12.22 4.19 15.08
C ASP A 386 -12.32 2.74 14.58
N ASN A 387 -12.70 2.61 13.33
CA ASN A 387 -12.87 1.32 12.68
C ASN A 387 -11.84 1.20 11.57
N TYR A 388 -10.59 1.02 11.94
CA TYR A 388 -9.43 1.11 11.06
C TYR A 388 -9.68 0.51 9.67
N TYR A 389 -9.48 1.34 8.63
CA TYR A 389 -9.72 1.07 7.20
C TYR A 389 -11.19 0.97 6.77
N ASN A 390 -12.16 0.97 7.68
CA ASN A 390 -13.58 1.08 7.34
C ASN A 390 -14.06 2.54 7.48
N HIS A 391 -15.07 2.91 6.72
CA HIS A 391 -15.64 4.25 6.80
C HIS A 391 -17.09 4.23 6.31
N MET A 392 -17.98 5.01 6.93
CA MET A 392 -19.41 5.01 6.59
C MET A 392 -19.70 5.51 5.17
N PHE A 393 -18.92 6.47 4.64
CA PHE A 393 -19.11 6.99 3.29
C PHE A 393 -18.26 6.24 2.25
N TYR A 394 -16.99 5.95 2.55
CA TYR A 394 -16.04 5.38 1.57
C TYR A 394 -16.05 3.85 1.56
N ASP A 395 -16.86 3.23 2.43
CA ASP A 395 -16.94 1.79 2.62
C ASP A 395 -15.64 1.22 3.20
N SER A 396 -14.58 1.18 2.43
CA SER A 396 -13.27 0.70 2.89
C SER A 396 -12.10 1.45 2.26
N PHE A 397 -10.99 1.55 2.99
CA PHE A 397 -9.69 1.97 2.45
C PHE A 397 -9.02 0.79 1.76
N ALA A 398 -9.53 0.44 0.58
CA ALA A 398 -9.03 -0.64 -0.25
C ALA A 398 -8.92 -0.17 -1.71
N HIS A 399 -8.02 -0.77 -2.50
CA HIS A 399 -7.92 -0.56 -3.93
C HIS A 399 -7.99 -1.92 -4.62
N TYR A 400 -9.04 -2.15 -5.42
CA TYR A 400 -9.39 -3.47 -5.97
C TYR A 400 -9.51 -4.55 -4.89
N GLY A 401 -10.09 -4.21 -3.73
CA GLY A 401 -10.30 -5.12 -2.61
C GLY A 401 -9.06 -5.46 -1.77
N MET A 402 -7.87 -4.96 -2.15
CA MET A 402 -6.64 -5.12 -1.36
C MET A 402 -6.34 -3.86 -0.56
N THR A 403 -5.86 -4.03 0.68
CA THR A 403 -5.42 -2.90 1.50
C THR A 403 -4.20 -2.22 0.91
N PRO A 404 -4.21 -0.89 0.71
CA PRO A 404 -3.00 -0.14 0.41
C PRO A 404 -2.05 -0.01 1.61
N GLY A 405 -2.51 -0.35 2.80
CA GLY A 405 -1.77 -0.32 4.06
C GLY A 405 -1.07 -1.63 4.41
N ASN A 406 -1.01 -1.93 5.73
CA ASN A 406 -0.29 -3.08 6.25
C ASN A 406 -0.96 -4.41 5.89
N ALA A 407 -0.18 -5.32 5.32
CA ALA A 407 -0.65 -6.62 4.87
C ALA A 407 -1.13 -7.55 6.02
N LEU A 408 -0.77 -7.30 7.27
CA LEU A 408 -1.24 -8.12 8.40
C LEU A 408 -2.74 -7.93 8.69
N ILE A 409 -3.35 -6.83 8.24
CA ILE A 409 -4.81 -6.67 8.26
C ILE A 409 -5.41 -7.35 7.02
N THR A 410 -6.34 -8.28 7.26
CA THR A 410 -6.95 -9.07 6.18
C THR A 410 -7.75 -8.20 5.24
N SER A 411 -7.34 -8.14 3.99
CA SER A 411 -7.99 -7.34 2.95
C SER A 411 -9.40 -7.84 2.61
N PRO A 412 -10.35 -6.97 2.25
CA PRO A 412 -11.73 -7.34 1.91
C PRO A 412 -11.87 -8.38 0.80
N ILE A 413 -10.93 -8.47 -0.13
CA ILE A 413 -10.96 -9.46 -1.23
C ILE A 413 -11.00 -10.91 -0.71
N TYR A 414 -10.57 -11.15 0.53
CA TYR A 414 -10.61 -12.47 1.18
C TYR A 414 -11.95 -12.77 1.85
N ASN A 415 -12.90 -11.84 1.87
CA ASN A 415 -14.25 -12.12 2.38
C ASN A 415 -14.99 -13.03 1.40
N LYS A 416 -15.28 -14.26 1.82
CA LYS A 416 -15.89 -15.32 0.97
C LYS A 416 -17.31 -14.95 0.50
N ASP A 417 -18.04 -14.22 1.30
CA ASP A 417 -19.39 -13.73 1.00
C ASP A 417 -19.42 -12.46 0.16
N GLY A 418 -18.26 -11.92 -0.23
CA GLY A 418 -18.15 -10.74 -1.05
C GLY A 418 -18.31 -9.42 -0.31
N PHE A 419 -18.35 -9.42 1.03
CA PHE A 419 -18.42 -8.20 1.81
C PHE A 419 -17.21 -7.28 1.54
N THR A 420 -17.47 -6.00 1.26
CA THR A 420 -16.47 -5.06 0.75
C THR A 420 -15.69 -4.31 1.84
N ARG A 421 -16.09 -4.48 3.11
CA ARG A 421 -15.42 -3.86 4.28
C ARG A 421 -14.48 -4.85 4.96
N TYR A 422 -13.59 -4.31 5.80
CA TYR A 422 -12.73 -5.11 6.67
C TYR A 422 -13.56 -5.72 7.79
N ARG A 423 -13.51 -7.05 7.92
CA ARG A 423 -14.22 -7.79 8.96
C ARG A 423 -13.40 -7.99 10.22
N ASP A 424 -12.08 -7.92 10.09
CA ASP A 424 -11.15 -8.23 11.16
C ASP A 424 -9.99 -7.24 11.14
N ASN A 425 -10.22 -6.07 11.73
CA ASN A 425 -9.25 -5.00 11.83
C ASN A 425 -8.73 -4.77 13.26
N ARG A 426 -9.23 -5.54 14.24
CA ARG A 426 -8.71 -5.60 15.61
C ARG A 426 -7.85 -6.83 15.74
N ILE A 427 -6.53 -6.66 15.53
CA ILE A 427 -5.60 -7.77 15.46
C ILE A 427 -4.39 -7.59 16.38
N LYS A 428 -3.76 -8.72 16.73
CA LYS A 428 -2.38 -8.78 17.19
C LYS A 428 -1.62 -9.73 16.29
N ALA A 429 -0.44 -9.31 15.83
CA ALA A 429 0.33 -10.11 14.91
C ALA A 429 1.83 -10.02 15.20
N TRP A 430 2.52 -11.13 14.99
CA TRP A 430 3.97 -11.22 14.91
C TRP A 430 4.37 -11.50 13.48
N HIS A 431 5.43 -10.85 13.02
CA HIS A 431 5.99 -11.07 11.69
C HIS A 431 7.50 -11.21 11.77
N LEU A 432 8.04 -12.13 10.99
CA LEU A 432 9.47 -12.39 10.86
C LEU A 432 9.83 -12.45 9.38
N GLY A 433 10.91 -11.78 9.00
CA GLY A 433 11.52 -11.88 7.67
C GLY A 433 13.02 -12.04 7.79
N ILE A 434 13.62 -12.93 6.99
CA ILE A 434 15.06 -13.14 6.91
C ILE A 434 15.46 -13.38 5.45
N ASN A 435 16.55 -12.77 5.00
CA ASN A 435 17.13 -13.03 3.69
C ASN A 435 18.67 -13.12 3.74
N GLY A 436 19.23 -13.72 2.71
CA GLY A 436 20.68 -13.85 2.54
C GLY A 436 21.07 -14.57 1.26
N GLU A 437 22.35 -14.82 1.07
CA GLU A 437 22.90 -15.51 -0.08
C GLU A 437 23.50 -16.87 0.33
N ILE A 438 23.05 -17.94 -0.35
CA ILE A 438 23.60 -19.30 -0.22
C ILE A 438 24.86 -19.45 -1.07
N THR A 439 24.81 -18.90 -2.31
CA THR A 439 25.95 -18.79 -3.24
C THR A 439 25.96 -17.39 -3.87
N ASP A 440 26.95 -17.07 -4.69
CA ASP A 440 27.02 -15.79 -5.41
C ASP A 440 25.85 -15.59 -6.38
N HIS A 441 25.18 -16.67 -6.78
CA HIS A 441 24.03 -16.64 -7.69
C HIS A 441 22.70 -16.99 -7.03
N LEU A 442 22.72 -17.64 -5.88
CA LEU A 442 21.52 -18.13 -5.19
C LEU A 442 21.30 -17.36 -3.89
N SER A 443 20.23 -16.61 -3.83
CA SER A 443 19.73 -15.97 -2.61
C SER A 443 18.44 -16.65 -2.11
N TYR A 444 18.12 -16.43 -0.84
CA TYR A 444 16.91 -16.93 -0.22
C TYR A 444 16.16 -15.82 0.51
N LEU A 445 14.86 -16.03 0.68
CA LEU A 445 13.94 -15.24 1.48
C LEU A 445 13.03 -16.18 2.25
N VAL A 446 12.92 -15.94 3.56
CA VAL A 446 11.97 -16.63 4.45
C VAL A 446 11.13 -15.56 5.15
N LYS A 447 9.81 -15.71 5.12
CA LYS A 447 8.87 -14.86 5.88
C LYS A 447 7.85 -15.73 6.59
N GLY A 448 7.35 -15.25 7.72
CA GLY A 448 6.25 -15.87 8.40
C GLY A 448 5.56 -14.89 9.35
N SER A 449 4.27 -15.11 9.57
CA SER A 449 3.47 -14.34 10.51
C SER A 449 2.55 -15.25 11.31
N TYR A 450 2.27 -14.82 12.52
CA TYR A 450 1.18 -15.35 13.33
C TYR A 450 0.24 -14.22 13.72
N ARG A 451 -1.06 -14.42 13.49
CA ARG A 451 -2.09 -13.39 13.73
C ARG A 451 -3.22 -13.94 14.57
N GLU A 452 -3.74 -13.07 15.41
CA GLU A 452 -5.00 -13.23 16.12
C GLU A 452 -5.91 -12.05 15.80
N GLY A 453 -7.20 -12.29 15.62
CA GLY A 453 -8.19 -11.29 15.27
C GLY A 453 -9.47 -11.41 16.08
N TRP A 454 -10.10 -10.26 16.34
CA TRP A 454 -11.30 -10.14 17.18
C TRP A 454 -12.48 -9.51 16.45
N GLY A 455 -12.38 -9.32 15.13
CA GLY A 455 -13.37 -8.60 14.34
C GLY A 455 -13.22 -7.09 14.43
N THR A 456 -14.32 -6.37 14.31
CA THR A 456 -14.41 -4.93 14.59
C THR A 456 -15.12 -4.70 15.91
N TYR A 457 -15.11 -3.46 16.43
CA TYR A 457 -15.90 -3.15 17.61
C TYR A 457 -17.40 -3.23 17.33
N GLN A 458 -17.84 -2.82 16.14
CA GLN A 458 -19.24 -2.85 15.75
C GLN A 458 -19.72 -4.29 15.46
N ILE A 459 -18.85 -5.14 14.95
CA ILE A 459 -19.16 -6.55 14.62
C ILE A 459 -18.02 -7.43 15.18
N PRO A 460 -18.01 -7.67 16.50
CA PRO A 460 -17.04 -8.56 17.11
C PRO A 460 -17.27 -10.00 16.66
N LEU A 461 -16.18 -10.75 16.50
CA LEU A 461 -16.25 -12.18 16.19
C LEU A 461 -16.73 -12.97 17.40
N ALA A 462 -17.58 -13.97 17.17
CA ALA A 462 -18.04 -14.90 18.20
C ALA A 462 -16.87 -15.75 18.77
N GLU A 463 -15.90 -16.09 17.91
CA GLU A 463 -14.69 -16.79 18.27
C GLU A 463 -13.49 -16.04 17.67
N LYS A 464 -12.39 -16.02 18.41
CA LYS A 464 -11.14 -15.41 17.95
C LYS A 464 -10.62 -16.10 16.69
N HIS A 465 -10.34 -15.30 15.67
CA HIS A 465 -9.63 -15.78 14.49
C HIS A 465 -8.12 -15.94 14.78
N HIS A 466 -7.50 -16.89 14.09
CA HIS A 466 -6.06 -17.03 14.10
C HIS A 466 -5.55 -17.52 12.73
N SER A 467 -4.34 -17.15 12.41
CA SER A 467 -3.62 -17.65 11.22
C SER A 467 -2.13 -17.71 11.48
N PHE A 468 -1.53 -18.80 11.06
CA PHE A 468 -0.09 -18.92 10.84
C PHE A 468 0.14 -18.99 9.34
N ASP A 469 0.98 -18.11 8.81
CA ASP A 469 1.33 -18.07 7.41
C ASP A 469 2.87 -17.97 7.26
N ALA A 470 3.42 -18.73 6.32
CA ALA A 470 4.85 -18.79 6.08
C ALA A 470 5.19 -19.01 4.61
N MET A 471 6.37 -18.53 4.19
CA MET A 471 6.93 -18.82 2.89
C MET A 471 8.45 -18.97 2.93
N VAL A 472 8.97 -19.78 2.03
CA VAL A 472 10.38 -19.85 1.66
C VAL A 472 10.51 -19.65 0.16
N GLN A 473 11.48 -18.85 -0.25
CA GLN A 473 11.78 -18.56 -1.66
C GLN A 473 13.28 -18.67 -1.92
N GLY A 474 13.65 -19.31 -3.03
CA GLY A 474 14.96 -19.25 -3.62
C GLY A 474 14.93 -18.40 -4.89
N LEU A 475 15.94 -17.55 -5.07
CA LEU A 475 16.15 -16.74 -6.27
C LEU A 475 17.53 -16.99 -6.84
N TYR A 476 17.59 -17.52 -8.06
CA TYR A 476 18.82 -17.78 -8.81
C TYR A 476 19.00 -16.77 -9.94
N LYS A 477 20.14 -16.08 -10.00
CA LYS A 477 20.48 -15.08 -11.01
C LYS A 477 21.56 -15.61 -11.95
N LEU A 478 21.32 -15.54 -13.26
CA LEU A 478 22.26 -15.97 -14.30
C LEU A 478 22.26 -14.92 -15.44
N GLY A 479 23.22 -14.01 -15.39
CA GLY A 479 23.27 -12.89 -16.33
C GLY A 479 21.96 -12.09 -16.30
N PRO A 480 21.26 -11.93 -17.44
CA PRO A 480 19.99 -11.19 -17.51
C PRO A 480 18.78 -12.00 -17.00
N TRP A 481 18.95 -13.31 -16.73
CA TRP A 481 17.90 -14.20 -16.30
C TRP A 481 17.79 -14.26 -14.77
N GLN A 482 16.54 -14.36 -14.31
CA GLN A 482 16.20 -14.61 -12.91
C GLN A 482 15.22 -15.76 -12.83
N PHE A 483 15.50 -16.75 -11.99
CA PHE A 483 14.67 -17.91 -11.73
C PHE A 483 14.31 -17.91 -10.25
N SER A 484 13.04 -17.97 -9.93
CA SER A 484 12.60 -18.06 -8.54
C SER A 484 11.67 -19.26 -8.36
N ALA A 485 11.84 -19.95 -7.25
CA ALA A 485 10.92 -20.96 -6.78
C ALA A 485 10.56 -20.64 -5.33
N ALA A 486 9.28 -20.72 -4.98
CA ALA A 486 8.81 -20.44 -3.65
C ALA A 486 7.73 -21.46 -3.23
N TYR A 487 7.68 -21.72 -1.93
CA TYR A 487 6.62 -22.47 -1.30
C TYR A 487 6.04 -21.68 -0.14
N GLY A 488 4.73 -21.58 -0.10
CA GLY A 488 3.98 -20.93 0.98
C GLY A 488 2.94 -21.86 1.58
N LEU A 489 2.62 -21.63 2.84
CA LEU A 489 1.57 -22.34 3.56
C LEU A 489 0.85 -21.41 4.53
N ASP A 490 -0.44 -21.64 4.71
CA ASP A 490 -1.29 -21.01 5.71
C ASP A 490 -2.00 -22.09 6.54
N LYS A 491 -2.17 -21.82 7.82
CA LYS A 491 -2.88 -22.66 8.78
C LYS A 491 -3.73 -21.79 9.71
N GLY A 492 -5.01 -22.11 9.82
CA GLY A 492 -5.93 -21.42 10.72
C GLY A 492 -7.29 -21.13 10.07
N ASN A 493 -8.07 -20.24 10.70
CA ASN A 493 -9.44 -19.95 10.28
C ASN A 493 -9.63 -18.59 9.56
N ILE A 494 -8.55 -17.83 9.31
CA ILE A 494 -8.61 -16.59 8.50
C ILE A 494 -8.62 -16.94 7.01
N TYR A 495 -7.60 -17.65 6.50
CA TYR A 495 -7.48 -18.05 5.10
C TYR A 495 -7.79 -19.52 4.87
N GLY A 496 -7.98 -20.29 5.94
CA GLY A 496 -8.04 -21.74 5.90
C GLY A 496 -6.66 -22.39 5.77
N ASP A 497 -6.67 -23.68 5.50
CA ASP A 497 -5.45 -24.45 5.27
C ASP A 497 -5.09 -24.36 3.78
N CYS A 498 -4.13 -23.52 3.45
CA CYS A 498 -3.66 -23.32 2.08
C CYS A 498 -2.20 -23.76 1.94
N SER A 499 -1.83 -24.29 0.77
CA SER A 499 -0.44 -24.50 0.41
C SER A 499 -0.24 -24.18 -1.06
N THR A 500 0.86 -23.52 -1.41
CA THR A 500 1.10 -23.04 -2.77
C THR A 500 2.57 -23.19 -3.12
N PHE A 501 2.83 -23.82 -4.27
CA PHE A 501 4.12 -23.78 -4.94
C PHE A 501 4.08 -22.76 -6.07
N ASN A 502 5.13 -21.96 -6.19
CA ASN A 502 5.21 -20.85 -7.13
C ASN A 502 6.55 -20.89 -7.88
N ILE A 503 6.51 -20.65 -9.19
CA ILE A 503 7.71 -20.52 -10.04
C ILE A 503 7.59 -19.21 -10.82
N LYS A 504 8.71 -18.45 -10.86
CA LYS A 504 8.84 -17.25 -11.68
C LYS A 504 10.13 -17.29 -12.50
N ILE A 505 10.02 -16.88 -13.76
CA ILE A 505 11.15 -16.66 -14.66
C ILE A 505 11.09 -15.21 -15.11
N GLY A 506 12.21 -14.49 -14.98
CA GLY A 506 12.36 -13.11 -15.41
C GLY A 506 13.55 -12.94 -16.33
N TYR A 507 13.45 -11.98 -17.22
CA TYR A 507 14.52 -11.54 -18.11
C TYR A 507 14.57 -10.01 -18.13
N HIS A 508 15.77 -9.46 -17.92
CA HIS A 508 16.03 -8.03 -18.05
C HIS A 508 16.94 -7.78 -19.25
N GLY A 509 16.48 -6.95 -20.18
CA GLY A 509 17.23 -6.63 -21.40
C GLY A 509 17.43 -5.14 -21.59
N LYS A 510 18.41 -4.78 -22.41
CA LYS A 510 18.69 -3.41 -22.83
C LYS A 510 18.41 -3.29 -24.33
N ILE A 511 17.69 -2.22 -24.71
CA ILE A 511 17.42 -1.87 -26.13
C ILE A 511 18.41 -0.81 -26.56
N LEU A 512 18.65 0.20 -25.74
CA LEU A 512 19.53 1.33 -25.97
C LEU A 512 20.28 1.72 -24.69
#